data_d0b2d0566e22f7aac3fdd25da2df782d
#
_entry.id   d0b2d0566e22f7aac3fdd25da2df782d
#
_cell.length_a   1.000
_cell.length_b   1.000
_cell.length_c   1.000
_cell.angle_alpha   90.00
_cell.angle_beta   90.00
_cell.angle_gamma   90.00
#
_symmetry.space_group_name_H-M   'P 1'
#
loop_
_entity.id
_entity.type
_entity.pdbx_description
1 polymer ?
#
loop_
_entity_poly.entity_id
_entity_poly.type
_entity_poly.pdbx_seq_one_letter_code
_entity_poly.pdbx_strand_id
1 'polypeptide(L)'
;MDVSTLFSLIGLFIIIGFIADIAFKKIGIPDLIVLVGLGLLVGPILGLIDVDYIRGSMHLISTLAIAIILFDGGLSFDIRSVISGASRAVILALLGFILSTISVTLFSILILNWDIHSGVLLGVIVSDTSSAVTIPIVTRLSTLNGRIASMLTLESVLTDVLVVVVGLTLIRIPVNLASESIIWMLVRETVSCFSIGCFSGIIAGLIWSKILEAAYREAYRDILTLSVALLLYGFVEILGGSGPISALSFGLTLGNTRLLKTCSRSEASIGVDVRTFQSQISFLVRTFLFVSIGVVSVFDDIVIVVIGLAISIILIITRYLAVRVSLFKAPLIVKLKTRILTFMVGRGLAAASIASLASYYRIPHSGEMYSLTVSIILFTVILSSIGAMIEKLSS
;
A
#
# COMPACT_ATOMS: atom_id res chain seq x y z
N MET A 1 -16.91 24.03 11.04
CA MET A 1 -15.54 24.51 10.79
C MET A 1 -15.60 25.68 9.80
N ASP A 2 -14.90 26.78 10.09
CA ASP A 2 -14.87 27.95 9.19
C ASP A 2 -13.99 27.66 7.97
N VAL A 3 -14.36 28.21 6.80
CA VAL A 3 -13.67 27.98 5.52
C VAL A 3 -12.20 28.43 5.58
N SER A 4 -11.92 29.54 6.27
CA SER A 4 -10.56 30.05 6.47
C SER A 4 -9.67 29.08 7.25
N THR A 5 -10.22 28.47 8.29
CA THR A 5 -9.54 27.42 9.08
C THR A 5 -9.25 26.19 8.24
N LEU A 6 -10.22 25.76 7.39
CA LEU A 6 -10.04 24.62 6.49
C LEU A 6 -8.87 24.85 5.50
N PHE A 7 -8.85 26.00 4.82
CA PHE A 7 -7.76 26.32 3.89
C PHE A 7 -6.40 26.41 4.59
N SER A 8 -6.37 27.00 5.80
CA SER A 8 -5.14 27.07 6.59
C SER A 8 -4.61 25.70 6.98
N LEU A 9 -5.48 24.77 7.39
CA LEU A 9 -5.10 23.39 7.72
C LEU A 9 -4.64 22.61 6.50
N ILE A 10 -5.32 22.74 5.35
CA ILE A 10 -4.89 22.10 4.08
C ILE A 10 -3.48 22.55 3.72
N GLY A 11 -3.23 23.86 3.72
CA GLY A 11 -1.90 24.41 3.44
C GLY A 11 -0.84 23.92 4.43
N LEU A 12 -1.16 23.91 5.72
CA LEU A 12 -0.28 23.44 6.78
C LEU A 12 0.08 21.94 6.61
N PHE A 13 -0.89 21.09 6.29
CA PHE A 13 -0.66 19.66 6.06
C PHE A 13 0.29 19.40 4.90
N ILE A 14 0.13 20.13 3.80
CA ILE A 14 1.02 20.01 2.63
C ILE A 14 2.45 20.45 3.01
N ILE A 15 2.60 21.58 3.71
CA ILE A 15 3.92 22.10 4.14
C ILE A 15 4.59 21.14 5.11
N ILE A 16 3.87 20.65 6.13
CA ILE A 16 4.43 19.71 7.12
C ILE A 16 4.73 18.37 6.43
N GLY A 17 3.88 17.90 5.55
CA GLY A 17 4.12 16.69 4.75
C GLY A 17 5.39 16.80 3.91
N PHE A 18 5.63 17.94 3.28
CA PHE A 18 6.86 18.20 2.53
C PHE A 18 8.10 18.25 3.43
N ILE A 19 8.01 18.92 4.58
CA ILE A 19 9.09 18.97 5.58
C ILE A 19 9.37 17.56 6.11
N ALA A 20 8.34 16.75 6.37
CA ALA A 20 8.46 15.37 6.82
C ALA A 20 9.13 14.48 5.75
N ASP A 21 8.80 14.64 4.47
CA ASP A 21 9.45 13.93 3.37
C ASP A 21 10.95 14.30 3.26
N ILE A 22 11.29 15.60 3.43
CA ILE A 22 12.69 16.04 3.49
C ILE A 22 13.40 15.48 4.73
N ALA A 23 12.75 15.52 5.89
CA ALA A 23 13.31 14.98 7.13
C ALA A 23 13.52 13.46 7.00
N PHE A 24 12.54 12.76 6.44
CA PHE A 24 12.71 11.37 6.10
C PHE A 24 13.93 11.16 5.20
N LYS A 25 14.12 11.99 4.17
CA LYS A 25 15.31 11.95 3.29
C LYS A 25 16.64 12.18 4.02
N LYS A 26 16.67 12.96 5.07
CA LYS A 26 17.90 13.32 5.82
C LYS A 26 18.14 12.43 7.04
N ILE A 27 17.13 12.21 7.85
CA ILE A 27 17.23 11.59 9.18
C ILE A 27 16.81 10.12 9.15
N GLY A 28 15.94 9.71 8.20
CA GLY A 28 15.44 8.33 8.10
C GLY A 28 14.19 8.05 8.93
N ILE A 29 13.57 9.08 9.54
CA ILE A 29 12.27 8.95 10.21
C ILE A 29 11.18 9.01 9.14
N PRO A 30 10.36 7.96 8.97
CA PRO A 30 9.30 7.95 7.96
C PRO A 30 8.30 9.10 8.15
N ASP A 31 7.97 9.76 7.04
CA ASP A 31 7.00 10.85 6.97
C ASP A 31 5.63 10.45 7.52
N LEU A 32 5.25 9.18 7.35
CA LEU A 32 4.01 8.60 7.88
C LEU A 32 3.83 8.84 9.39
N ILE A 33 4.87 8.66 10.21
CA ILE A 33 4.80 8.86 11.67
C ILE A 33 4.47 10.33 11.98
N VAL A 34 5.10 11.24 11.25
CA VAL A 34 4.89 12.68 11.42
C VAL A 34 3.47 13.06 11.00
N LEU A 35 2.99 12.53 9.87
CA LEU A 35 1.66 12.84 9.34
C LEU A 35 0.53 12.28 10.20
N VAL A 36 0.65 11.04 10.68
CA VAL A 36 -0.32 10.45 11.61
C VAL A 36 -0.28 11.19 12.95
N GLY A 37 0.91 11.54 13.46
CA GLY A 37 1.07 12.34 14.67
C GLY A 37 0.44 13.73 14.53
N LEU A 38 0.58 14.38 13.37
CA LEU A 38 -0.08 15.65 13.06
C LEU A 38 -1.61 15.49 13.06
N GLY A 39 -2.13 14.42 12.46
CA GLY A 39 -3.56 14.11 12.47
C GLY A 39 -4.10 13.92 13.89
N LEU A 40 -3.38 13.19 14.74
CA LEU A 40 -3.71 13.03 16.17
C LEU A 40 -3.73 14.39 16.92
N LEU A 41 -2.76 15.25 16.64
CA LEU A 41 -2.71 16.57 17.26
C LEU A 41 -3.91 17.42 16.87
N VAL A 42 -4.21 17.52 15.57
CA VAL A 42 -5.25 18.41 15.05
C VAL A 42 -6.66 17.87 15.27
N GLY A 43 -6.84 16.55 15.27
CA GLY A 43 -8.10 15.86 15.54
C GLY A 43 -8.38 15.74 17.06
N PRO A 44 -8.10 14.56 17.65
CA PRO A 44 -8.56 14.27 19.02
C PRO A 44 -7.91 15.15 20.11
N ILE A 45 -6.66 15.64 19.94
CA ILE A 45 -5.98 16.40 20.99
C ILE A 45 -6.42 17.88 20.99
N LEU A 46 -6.40 18.54 19.84
CA LEU A 46 -6.73 19.98 19.75
C LEU A 46 -8.20 20.23 19.37
N GLY A 47 -8.92 19.22 18.88
CA GLY A 47 -10.32 19.35 18.49
C GLY A 47 -10.57 20.34 17.33
N LEU A 48 -9.56 20.62 16.51
CA LEU A 48 -9.67 21.58 15.39
C LEU A 48 -10.45 20.99 14.21
N ILE A 49 -10.41 19.68 14.05
CA ILE A 49 -11.16 18.93 13.03
C ILE A 49 -12.11 17.96 13.72
N ASP A 50 -13.37 17.98 13.31
CA ASP A 50 -14.36 17.03 13.76
C ASP A 50 -14.03 15.64 13.21
N VAL A 51 -13.83 14.70 14.11
CA VAL A 51 -13.49 13.30 13.81
C VAL A 51 -14.58 12.62 12.96
N ASP A 52 -15.85 12.90 13.25
CA ASP A 52 -16.99 12.28 12.55
C ASP A 52 -17.09 12.77 11.09
N TYR A 53 -16.73 14.02 10.83
CA TYR A 53 -16.67 14.55 9.47
C TYR A 53 -15.60 13.83 8.62
N ILE A 54 -14.42 13.64 9.17
CA ILE A 54 -13.34 12.90 8.48
C ILE A 54 -13.72 11.42 8.34
N ARG A 55 -14.27 10.80 9.39
CA ARG A 55 -14.72 9.40 9.36
C ARG A 55 -15.74 9.15 8.23
N GLY A 56 -16.68 10.07 8.03
CA GLY A 56 -17.64 10.01 6.92
C GLY A 56 -17.00 10.08 5.52
N SER A 57 -15.85 10.78 5.41
CA SER A 57 -15.14 10.97 4.14
C SER A 57 -14.04 9.93 3.88
N MET A 58 -13.69 9.09 4.88
CA MET A 58 -12.57 8.14 4.80
C MET A 58 -12.69 7.15 3.64
N HIS A 59 -13.91 6.72 3.31
CA HIS A 59 -14.13 5.83 2.17
C HIS A 59 -13.64 6.45 0.85
N LEU A 60 -14.01 7.70 0.58
CA LEU A 60 -13.60 8.42 -0.63
C LEU A 60 -12.10 8.66 -0.65
N ILE A 61 -11.54 9.13 0.48
CA ILE A 61 -10.09 9.39 0.62
C ILE A 61 -9.29 8.11 0.39
N SER A 62 -9.69 7.00 1.00
CA SER A 62 -9.01 5.71 0.89
C SER A 62 -9.10 5.12 -0.52
N THR A 63 -10.29 5.19 -1.15
CA THR A 63 -10.49 4.68 -2.51
C THR A 63 -9.66 5.49 -3.52
N LEU A 64 -9.67 6.82 -3.41
CA LEU A 64 -8.87 7.69 -4.25
C LEU A 64 -7.36 7.45 -4.05
N ALA A 65 -6.95 7.25 -2.79
CA ALA A 65 -5.56 6.94 -2.46
C ALA A 65 -5.11 5.62 -3.11
N ILE A 66 -5.89 4.55 -2.99
CA ILE A 66 -5.59 3.26 -3.62
C ILE A 66 -5.46 3.43 -5.14
N ALA A 67 -6.41 4.11 -5.79
CA ALA A 67 -6.41 4.30 -7.24
C ALA A 67 -5.13 5.01 -7.71
N ILE A 68 -4.79 6.14 -7.09
CA ILE A 68 -3.66 6.98 -7.50
C ILE A 68 -2.33 6.31 -7.18
N ILE A 69 -2.20 5.69 -6.00
CA ILE A 69 -0.92 5.10 -5.56
C ILE A 69 -0.61 3.82 -6.33
N LEU A 70 -1.61 2.99 -6.62
CA LEU A 70 -1.40 1.80 -7.45
C LEU A 70 -1.09 2.17 -8.91
N PHE A 71 -1.70 3.22 -9.44
CA PHE A 71 -1.34 3.75 -10.75
C PHE A 71 0.11 4.25 -10.78
N ASP A 72 0.52 5.05 -9.80
CA ASP A 72 1.91 5.54 -9.65
C ASP A 72 2.91 4.38 -9.48
N GLY A 73 2.57 3.41 -8.63
CA GLY A 73 3.35 2.18 -8.48
C GLY A 73 3.52 1.44 -9.79
N GLY A 74 2.45 1.28 -10.56
CA GLY A 74 2.48 0.68 -11.89
C GLY A 74 3.38 1.43 -12.87
N LEU A 75 3.27 2.76 -12.93
CA LEU A 75 4.11 3.62 -13.79
C LEU A 75 5.61 3.50 -13.47
N SER A 76 5.92 3.35 -12.19
CA SER A 76 7.31 3.30 -11.70
C SER A 76 7.93 1.91 -11.85
N PHE A 77 7.13 0.89 -12.10
CA PHE A 77 7.55 -0.51 -12.09
C PHE A 77 8.19 -0.93 -13.42
N ASP A 78 9.46 -1.38 -13.38
CA ASP A 78 10.16 -1.92 -14.55
C ASP A 78 10.03 -3.44 -14.63
N ILE A 79 9.31 -3.93 -15.63
CA ILE A 79 9.10 -5.37 -15.86
C ILE A 79 10.42 -6.13 -16.09
N ARG A 80 11.46 -5.49 -16.64
CA ARG A 80 12.75 -6.16 -16.86
C ARG A 80 13.48 -6.49 -15.56
N SER A 81 13.40 -5.59 -14.59
CA SER A 81 14.00 -5.81 -13.26
C SER A 81 13.31 -6.95 -12.52
N VAL A 82 12.00 -7.12 -12.78
CA VAL A 82 11.17 -8.20 -12.24
C VAL A 82 11.65 -9.57 -12.71
N ILE A 83 11.90 -9.74 -14.02
CA ILE A 83 12.23 -11.04 -14.61
C ILE A 83 13.56 -11.57 -14.05
N SER A 84 14.54 -10.71 -13.74
CA SER A 84 15.86 -11.10 -13.26
C SER A 84 15.93 -11.50 -11.78
N GLY A 85 15.00 -11.02 -10.94
CA GLY A 85 14.96 -11.28 -9.49
C GLY A 85 13.62 -11.87 -8.99
N ALA A 86 12.68 -12.08 -9.90
CA ALA A 86 11.27 -12.31 -9.61
C ALA A 86 10.98 -13.52 -8.72
N SER A 87 11.62 -14.66 -8.94
CA SER A 87 11.20 -15.89 -8.25
C SER A 87 11.32 -15.80 -6.73
N ARG A 88 12.39 -15.18 -6.21
CA ARG A 88 12.56 -15.04 -4.75
C ARG A 88 11.69 -13.95 -4.15
N ALA A 89 11.49 -12.85 -4.87
CA ALA A 89 10.57 -11.79 -4.45
C ALA A 89 9.14 -12.31 -4.37
N VAL A 90 8.70 -13.06 -5.37
CA VAL A 90 7.36 -13.69 -5.39
C VAL A 90 7.21 -14.71 -4.26
N ILE A 91 8.21 -15.57 -4.06
CA ILE A 91 8.19 -16.54 -2.94
C ILE A 91 8.15 -15.81 -1.59
N LEU A 92 8.93 -14.75 -1.41
CA LEU A 92 8.93 -13.97 -0.17
C LEU A 92 7.60 -13.26 0.04
N ALA A 93 7.01 -12.66 -1.02
CA ALA A 93 5.71 -12.02 -0.97
C ALA A 93 4.60 -13.00 -0.58
N LEU A 94 4.52 -14.13 -1.25
CA LEU A 94 3.48 -15.14 -0.98
C LEU A 94 3.64 -15.78 0.40
N LEU A 95 4.86 -16.18 0.78
CA LEU A 95 5.10 -16.76 2.10
C LEU A 95 4.88 -15.73 3.20
N GLY A 96 5.36 -14.49 3.02
CA GLY A 96 5.14 -13.40 3.97
C GLY A 96 3.65 -13.12 4.17
N PHE A 97 2.91 -13.01 3.06
CA PHE A 97 1.46 -12.80 3.07
C PHE A 97 0.73 -13.95 3.79
N ILE A 98 0.96 -15.20 3.39
CA ILE A 98 0.27 -16.36 3.95
C ILE A 98 0.61 -16.55 5.43
N LEU A 99 1.90 -16.52 5.81
CA LEU A 99 2.31 -16.72 7.20
C LEU A 99 1.81 -15.61 8.12
N SER A 100 1.86 -14.36 7.69
CA SER A 100 1.32 -13.22 8.44
C SER A 100 -0.20 -13.34 8.59
N THR A 101 -0.92 -13.62 7.51
CA THR A 101 -2.38 -13.81 7.55
C THR A 101 -2.76 -14.92 8.52
N ILE A 102 -2.17 -16.11 8.42
CA ILE A 102 -2.49 -17.23 9.30
C ILE A 102 -2.18 -16.88 10.75
N SER A 103 -1.00 -16.33 11.04
CA SER A 103 -0.59 -16.07 12.42
C SER A 103 -1.45 -15.01 13.10
N VAL A 104 -1.80 -13.93 12.37
CA VAL A 104 -2.66 -12.87 12.92
C VAL A 104 -4.11 -13.35 13.01
N THR A 105 -4.60 -14.14 12.06
CA THR A 105 -5.93 -14.80 12.17
C THR A 105 -6.02 -15.66 13.42
N LEU A 106 -5.04 -16.53 13.65
CA LEU A 106 -5.01 -17.39 14.84
C LEU A 106 -4.96 -16.55 16.13
N PHE A 107 -4.15 -15.49 16.15
CA PHE A 107 -4.11 -14.58 17.29
C PHE A 107 -5.48 -13.92 17.52
N SER A 108 -6.15 -13.45 16.47
CA SER A 108 -7.46 -12.80 16.59
C SER A 108 -8.54 -13.74 17.08
N ILE A 109 -8.56 -14.99 16.63
CA ILE A 109 -9.53 -15.99 17.08
C ILE A 109 -9.24 -16.43 18.53
N LEU A 110 -7.97 -16.73 18.87
CA LEU A 110 -7.61 -17.33 20.17
C LEU A 110 -7.51 -16.30 21.30
N ILE A 111 -7.09 -15.08 21.02
CA ILE A 111 -6.82 -14.05 22.03
C ILE A 111 -7.93 -13.00 22.08
N LEU A 112 -8.38 -12.51 20.89
CA LEU A 112 -9.42 -11.49 20.81
C LEU A 112 -10.83 -12.10 20.80
N ASN A 113 -10.96 -13.43 20.65
CA ASN A 113 -12.24 -14.14 20.50
C ASN A 113 -13.09 -13.62 19.32
N TRP A 114 -12.44 -13.18 18.24
CA TRP A 114 -13.13 -12.72 17.05
C TRP A 114 -13.62 -13.89 16.20
N ASP A 115 -14.64 -13.65 15.39
CA ASP A 115 -15.08 -14.58 14.36
C ASP A 115 -14.00 -14.78 13.29
N ILE A 116 -14.05 -15.91 12.60
CA ILE A 116 -13.04 -16.31 11.61
C ILE A 116 -12.93 -15.30 10.46
N HIS A 117 -14.06 -14.71 10.02
CA HIS A 117 -14.08 -13.74 8.92
C HIS A 117 -13.32 -12.47 9.30
N SER A 118 -13.63 -11.88 10.46
CA SER A 118 -12.94 -10.69 10.98
C SER A 118 -11.47 -10.95 11.28
N GLY A 119 -11.15 -12.14 11.81
CA GLY A 119 -9.78 -12.55 12.07
C GLY A 119 -8.96 -12.70 10.78
N VAL A 120 -9.51 -13.32 9.74
CA VAL A 120 -8.86 -13.45 8.42
C VAL A 120 -8.69 -12.07 7.80
N LEU A 121 -9.71 -11.21 7.88
CA LEU A 121 -9.64 -9.87 7.31
C LEU A 121 -8.54 -9.03 7.97
N LEU A 122 -8.42 -9.03 9.32
CA LEU A 122 -7.31 -8.37 10.00
C LEU A 122 -5.96 -8.98 9.58
N GLY A 123 -5.87 -10.30 9.51
CA GLY A 123 -4.67 -11.00 9.05
C GLY A 123 -4.23 -10.57 7.66
N VAL A 124 -5.18 -10.45 6.71
CA VAL A 124 -4.93 -9.96 5.35
C VAL A 124 -4.51 -8.49 5.37
N ILE A 125 -5.23 -7.63 6.08
CA ILE A 125 -4.93 -6.20 6.18
C ILE A 125 -3.48 -5.96 6.61
N VAL A 126 -2.99 -6.68 7.60
CA VAL A 126 -1.65 -6.47 8.15
C VAL A 126 -0.57 -7.39 7.56
N SER A 127 -0.85 -8.09 6.46
CA SER A 127 0.11 -8.99 5.82
C SER A 127 1.00 -8.33 4.77
N ASP A 128 0.71 -7.08 4.35
CA ASP A 128 1.50 -6.35 3.36
C ASP A 128 2.89 -5.97 3.89
N THR A 129 3.76 -5.64 2.96
CA THR A 129 4.99 -4.87 3.23
C THR A 129 4.89 -3.61 2.39
N SER A 130 4.62 -2.49 3.01
CA SER A 130 4.30 -1.24 2.32
C SER A 130 5.42 -0.77 1.39
N SER A 131 5.12 -0.58 0.12
CA SER A 131 6.03 0.00 -0.86
C SER A 131 6.37 1.45 -0.52
N ALA A 132 5.43 2.21 0.05
CA ALA A 132 5.64 3.59 0.49
C ALA A 132 6.69 3.72 1.61
N VAL A 133 6.87 2.69 2.43
CA VAL A 133 7.90 2.63 3.48
C VAL A 133 9.19 1.98 2.96
N THR A 134 9.06 0.88 2.24
CA THR A 134 10.20 0.05 1.81
C THR A 134 11.06 0.73 0.75
N ILE A 135 10.46 1.30 -0.30
CA ILE A 135 11.21 1.87 -1.42
C ILE A 135 12.12 3.02 -0.96
N PRO A 136 11.66 4.03 -0.20
CA PRO A 136 12.53 5.07 0.28
C PRO A 136 13.66 4.59 1.20
N ILE A 137 13.43 3.58 2.03
CA ILE A 137 14.48 3.00 2.88
C ILE A 137 15.53 2.31 2.02
N VAL A 138 15.10 1.44 1.09
CA VAL A 138 15.95 0.65 0.23
C VAL A 138 16.83 1.52 -0.69
N THR A 139 16.28 2.58 -1.27
CA THR A 139 17.02 3.49 -2.16
C THR A 139 18.10 4.29 -1.46
N ARG A 140 18.03 4.41 -0.13
CA ARG A 140 19.01 5.14 0.69
C ARG A 140 20.11 4.27 1.26
N LEU A 141 19.89 2.98 1.36
CA LEU A 141 20.88 2.04 1.85
C LEU A 141 21.85 1.68 0.70
N SER A 142 22.89 2.52 0.52
CA SER A 142 23.97 2.28 -0.44
C SER A 142 24.68 0.93 -0.26
N THR A 143 24.51 0.33 0.91
CA THR A 143 25.05 -0.98 1.29
C THR A 143 24.24 -2.16 0.75
N LEU A 144 23.06 -1.90 0.18
CA LEU A 144 22.24 -2.93 -0.44
C LEU A 144 22.64 -3.14 -1.89
N ASN A 145 22.93 -4.39 -2.24
CA ASN A 145 23.11 -4.78 -3.63
C ASN A 145 21.82 -4.53 -4.42
N GLY A 146 21.91 -4.05 -5.66
CA GLY A 146 20.75 -3.78 -6.51
C GLY A 146 19.76 -4.95 -6.64
N ARG A 147 20.25 -6.20 -6.53
CA ARG A 147 19.39 -7.39 -6.53
C ARG A 147 18.50 -7.48 -5.28
N ILE A 148 19.00 -7.10 -4.11
CA ILE A 148 18.21 -7.09 -2.86
C ILE A 148 17.23 -5.93 -2.88
N ALA A 149 17.66 -4.78 -3.35
CA ALA A 149 16.82 -3.61 -3.52
C ALA A 149 15.63 -3.93 -4.44
N SER A 150 15.88 -4.50 -5.62
CA SER A 150 14.81 -4.94 -6.55
C SER A 150 13.90 -6.01 -5.96
N MET A 151 14.46 -6.95 -5.18
CA MET A 151 13.68 -8.00 -4.52
C MET A 151 12.69 -7.41 -3.50
N LEU A 152 13.14 -6.50 -2.64
CA LEU A 152 12.28 -5.83 -1.64
C LEU A 152 11.23 -4.93 -2.28
N THR A 153 11.61 -4.16 -3.30
CA THR A 153 10.68 -3.31 -4.04
C THR A 153 9.60 -4.14 -4.73
N LEU A 154 9.97 -5.24 -5.38
CA LEU A 154 9.01 -6.11 -6.04
C LEU A 154 8.09 -6.80 -5.04
N GLU A 155 8.65 -7.31 -3.95
CA GLU A 155 7.90 -7.96 -2.88
C GLU A 155 6.87 -6.99 -2.29
N SER A 156 7.25 -5.75 -1.98
CA SER A 156 6.35 -4.77 -1.38
C SER A 156 5.19 -4.40 -2.32
N VAL A 157 5.45 -4.18 -3.61
CA VAL A 157 4.38 -3.90 -4.58
C VAL A 157 3.43 -5.09 -4.74
N LEU A 158 3.96 -6.32 -4.76
CA LEU A 158 3.12 -7.52 -4.86
C LEU A 158 2.22 -7.70 -3.63
N THR A 159 2.75 -7.47 -2.43
CA THR A 159 1.96 -7.61 -1.20
C THR A 159 0.92 -6.50 -1.06
N ASP A 160 1.22 -5.24 -1.46
CA ASP A 160 0.24 -4.17 -1.53
C ASP A 160 -0.98 -4.58 -2.39
N VAL A 161 -0.71 -5.16 -3.57
CA VAL A 161 -1.76 -5.66 -4.47
C VAL A 161 -2.55 -6.81 -3.84
N LEU A 162 -1.87 -7.79 -3.23
CA LEU A 162 -2.53 -8.94 -2.59
C LEU A 162 -3.48 -8.49 -1.48
N VAL A 163 -3.04 -7.57 -0.61
CA VAL A 163 -3.88 -7.02 0.46
C VAL A 163 -5.11 -6.31 -0.09
N VAL A 164 -4.94 -5.48 -1.11
CA VAL A 164 -6.07 -4.76 -1.70
C VAL A 164 -7.06 -5.72 -2.34
N VAL A 165 -6.59 -6.67 -3.14
CA VAL A 165 -7.48 -7.61 -3.86
C VAL A 165 -8.20 -8.55 -2.91
N VAL A 166 -7.45 -9.24 -2.04
CA VAL A 166 -8.02 -10.21 -1.10
C VAL A 166 -8.87 -9.50 -0.05
N GLY A 167 -8.40 -8.35 0.47
CA GLY A 167 -9.13 -7.56 1.45
C GLY A 167 -10.46 -7.05 0.92
N LEU A 168 -10.50 -6.46 -0.28
CA LEU A 168 -11.76 -6.03 -0.91
C LEU A 168 -12.69 -7.20 -1.20
N THR A 169 -12.15 -8.34 -1.63
CA THR A 169 -12.96 -9.54 -1.86
C THR A 169 -13.60 -10.03 -0.56
N LEU A 170 -12.85 -10.08 0.54
CA LEU A 170 -13.37 -10.45 1.86
C LEU A 170 -14.46 -9.48 2.35
N ILE A 171 -14.28 -8.18 2.15
CA ILE A 171 -15.28 -7.17 2.51
C ILE A 171 -16.59 -7.36 1.75
N ARG A 172 -16.53 -7.77 0.49
CA ARG A 172 -17.72 -7.95 -0.37
C ARG A 172 -18.50 -9.24 -0.08
N ILE A 173 -17.88 -10.23 0.56
CA ILE A 173 -18.53 -11.51 0.85
C ILE A 173 -19.41 -11.40 2.09
N PRO A 174 -20.69 -11.82 2.01
CA PRO A 174 -21.57 -11.85 3.16
C PRO A 174 -21.07 -12.82 4.24
N VAL A 175 -21.04 -12.36 5.50
CA VAL A 175 -20.54 -13.11 6.67
C VAL A 175 -21.31 -14.42 6.94
N ASN A 176 -22.54 -14.57 6.41
CA ASN A 176 -23.45 -15.64 6.75
C ASN A 176 -23.33 -16.92 5.91
N LEU A 177 -22.34 -17.03 5.04
CA LEU A 177 -22.17 -18.20 4.18
C LEU A 177 -21.23 -19.22 4.84
N ALA A 178 -21.74 -20.05 5.72
CA ALA A 178 -21.04 -21.17 6.33
C ALA A 178 -21.15 -22.44 5.45
N SER A 179 -20.39 -22.54 4.37
CA SER A 179 -20.31 -23.79 3.58
C SER A 179 -18.94 -23.96 2.92
N GLU A 180 -18.55 -25.21 2.64
CA GLU A 180 -17.30 -25.56 1.93
C GLU A 180 -17.16 -24.89 0.56
N SER A 181 -18.26 -24.40 -0.01
CA SER A 181 -18.30 -23.63 -1.26
C SER A 181 -17.65 -22.22 -1.14
N ILE A 182 -17.43 -21.71 0.08
CA ILE A 182 -16.90 -20.33 0.29
C ILE A 182 -15.49 -20.18 -0.28
N ILE A 183 -14.60 -21.13 -0.03
CA ILE A 183 -13.20 -21.03 -0.51
C ILE A 183 -13.20 -21.02 -2.05
N TRP A 184 -14.03 -21.84 -2.67
CA TRP A 184 -14.12 -21.88 -4.14
C TRP A 184 -14.77 -20.61 -4.71
N MET A 185 -15.76 -20.07 -4.04
CA MET A 185 -16.39 -18.78 -4.38
C MET A 185 -15.39 -17.61 -4.24
N LEU A 186 -14.62 -17.57 -3.14
CA LEU A 186 -13.55 -16.59 -2.91
C LEU A 186 -12.51 -16.64 -4.02
N VAL A 187 -12.00 -17.82 -4.34
CA VAL A 187 -11.00 -18.00 -5.40
C VAL A 187 -11.56 -17.55 -6.75
N ARG A 188 -12.77 -17.97 -7.09
CA ARG A 188 -13.43 -17.60 -8.34
C ARG A 188 -13.64 -16.10 -8.46
N GLU A 189 -14.17 -15.46 -7.42
CA GLU A 189 -14.44 -14.03 -7.38
C GLU A 189 -13.13 -13.24 -7.48
N THR A 190 -12.13 -13.61 -6.66
CA THR A 190 -10.81 -12.97 -6.69
C THR A 190 -10.16 -13.08 -8.07
N VAL A 191 -10.15 -14.28 -8.68
CA VAL A 191 -9.57 -14.51 -10.01
C VAL A 191 -10.35 -13.74 -11.08
N SER A 192 -11.67 -13.71 -11.00
CA SER A 192 -12.53 -12.97 -11.94
C SER A 192 -12.26 -11.47 -11.88
N CYS A 193 -12.37 -10.87 -10.68
CA CYS A 193 -12.12 -9.44 -10.47
C CYS A 193 -10.70 -9.03 -10.89
N PHE A 194 -9.72 -9.88 -10.56
CA PHE A 194 -8.32 -9.68 -10.95
C PHE A 194 -8.17 -9.70 -12.48
N SER A 195 -8.74 -10.70 -13.14
CA SER A 195 -8.60 -10.88 -14.59
C SER A 195 -9.25 -9.72 -15.34
N ILE A 196 -10.47 -9.32 -14.96
CA ILE A 196 -11.18 -8.19 -15.57
C ILE A 196 -10.37 -6.91 -15.39
N GLY A 197 -9.90 -6.63 -14.18
CA GLY A 197 -9.08 -5.46 -13.88
C GLY A 197 -7.78 -5.43 -14.67
N CYS A 198 -7.04 -6.52 -14.67
CA CYS A 198 -5.77 -6.64 -15.36
C CYS A 198 -5.92 -6.45 -16.88
N PHE A 199 -6.87 -7.17 -17.48
CA PHE A 199 -7.10 -7.12 -18.92
C PHE A 199 -7.57 -5.73 -19.38
N SER A 200 -8.52 -5.13 -18.67
CA SER A 200 -9.00 -3.78 -18.95
C SER A 200 -7.89 -2.74 -18.82
N GLY A 201 -7.06 -2.85 -17.77
CA GLY A 201 -5.92 -1.95 -17.56
C GLY A 201 -4.88 -2.03 -18.67
N ILE A 202 -4.54 -3.25 -19.11
CA ILE A 202 -3.58 -3.48 -20.21
C ILE A 202 -4.12 -2.90 -21.52
N ILE A 203 -5.37 -3.22 -21.88
CA ILE A 203 -5.98 -2.69 -23.14
C ILE A 203 -6.02 -1.16 -23.11
N ALA A 204 -6.54 -0.58 -22.03
CA ALA A 204 -6.59 0.88 -21.90
C ALA A 204 -5.19 1.49 -21.97
N GLY A 205 -4.18 0.87 -21.36
CA GLY A 205 -2.79 1.32 -21.40
C GLY A 205 -2.18 1.29 -22.80
N LEU A 206 -2.45 0.24 -23.57
CA LEU A 206 -2.02 0.13 -24.96
C LEU A 206 -2.68 1.18 -25.87
N ILE A 207 -3.98 1.40 -25.71
CA ILE A 207 -4.72 2.43 -26.46
C ILE A 207 -4.20 3.82 -26.07
N TRP A 208 -4.13 4.10 -24.77
CA TRP A 208 -3.70 5.40 -24.27
C TRP A 208 -2.25 5.74 -24.62
N SER A 209 -1.36 4.75 -24.67
CA SER A 209 0.03 4.97 -25.09
C SER A 209 0.13 5.53 -26.51
N LYS A 210 -0.73 5.07 -27.44
CA LYS A 210 -0.80 5.60 -28.81
C LYS A 210 -1.38 7.02 -28.86
N ILE A 211 -2.39 7.28 -28.02
CA ILE A 211 -2.98 8.64 -27.90
C ILE A 211 -1.92 9.62 -27.34
N LEU A 212 -1.17 9.22 -26.34
CA LEU A 212 -0.08 10.02 -25.77
C LEU A 212 1.04 10.30 -26.79
N GLU A 213 1.32 9.36 -27.69
CA GLU A 213 2.28 9.57 -28.78
C GLU A 213 1.78 10.65 -29.75
N ALA A 214 0.50 10.65 -30.07
CA ALA A 214 -0.12 11.66 -30.92
C ALA A 214 -0.22 13.04 -30.21
N ALA A 215 -0.49 13.04 -28.91
CA ALA A 215 -0.65 14.22 -28.08
C ALA A 215 0.66 14.67 -27.39
N TYR A 216 1.83 14.34 -27.94
CA TYR A 216 3.13 14.58 -27.29
C TYR A 216 3.40 16.04 -26.90
N ARG A 217 2.85 17.00 -27.63
CA ARG A 217 3.03 18.46 -27.41
C ARG A 217 1.94 19.09 -26.56
N GLU A 218 0.91 18.35 -26.16
CA GLU A 218 -0.22 18.91 -25.41
C GLU A 218 0.12 19.15 -23.95
N ALA A 219 -0.19 20.35 -23.45
CA ALA A 219 0.17 20.81 -22.11
C ALA A 219 -0.53 20.02 -20.98
N TYR A 220 -1.70 19.41 -21.24
CA TYR A 220 -2.56 18.78 -20.23
C TYR A 220 -2.52 17.25 -20.26
N ARG A 221 -1.59 16.64 -20.99
CA ARG A 221 -1.50 15.18 -21.16
C ARG A 221 -1.38 14.42 -19.83
N ASP A 222 -0.74 15.04 -18.85
CA ASP A 222 -0.47 14.42 -17.54
C ASP A 222 -1.75 14.32 -16.72
N ILE A 223 -2.55 15.41 -16.69
CA ILE A 223 -3.87 15.46 -16.05
C ILE A 223 -4.84 14.52 -16.77
N LEU A 224 -4.81 14.50 -18.10
CA LEU A 224 -5.65 13.61 -18.91
C LEU A 224 -5.32 12.14 -18.63
N THR A 225 -4.04 11.79 -18.45
CA THR A 225 -3.63 10.43 -18.11
C THR A 225 -4.17 10.00 -16.75
N LEU A 226 -4.11 10.87 -15.74
CA LEU A 226 -4.73 10.63 -14.45
C LEU A 226 -6.25 10.49 -14.56
N SER A 227 -6.89 11.35 -15.37
CA SER A 227 -8.34 11.28 -15.59
C SER A 227 -8.76 9.96 -16.21
N VAL A 228 -8.00 9.44 -17.17
CA VAL A 228 -8.24 8.11 -17.77
C VAL A 228 -8.05 7.01 -16.74
N ALA A 229 -7.04 7.09 -15.87
CA ALA A 229 -6.85 6.11 -14.80
C ALA A 229 -8.06 6.06 -13.85
N LEU A 230 -8.60 7.22 -13.46
CA LEU A 230 -9.77 7.31 -12.59
C LEU A 230 -11.06 6.84 -13.29
N LEU A 231 -11.27 7.22 -14.55
CA LEU A 231 -12.39 6.72 -15.35
C LEU A 231 -12.33 5.20 -15.51
N LEU A 232 -11.17 4.66 -15.81
CA LEU A 232 -10.95 3.22 -15.94
C LEU A 232 -11.23 2.49 -14.63
N TYR A 233 -10.77 3.04 -13.50
CA TYR A 233 -11.07 2.52 -12.17
C TYR A 233 -12.58 2.37 -11.97
N GLY A 234 -13.34 3.47 -12.14
CA GLY A 234 -14.79 3.46 -11.95
C GLY A 234 -15.52 2.54 -12.95
N PHE A 235 -15.11 2.54 -14.20
CA PHE A 235 -15.70 1.69 -15.24
C PHE A 235 -15.49 0.19 -14.94
N VAL A 236 -14.31 -0.20 -14.52
CA VAL A 236 -13.99 -1.59 -14.18
C VAL A 236 -14.74 -2.06 -12.92
N GLU A 237 -14.93 -1.20 -11.93
CA GLU A 237 -15.77 -1.50 -10.76
C GLU A 237 -17.23 -1.78 -11.18
N ILE A 238 -17.78 -0.99 -12.10
CA ILE A 238 -19.14 -1.22 -12.65
C ILE A 238 -19.23 -2.56 -13.39
N LEU A 239 -18.17 -2.99 -14.06
CA LEU A 239 -18.11 -4.29 -14.76
C LEU A 239 -17.90 -5.48 -13.80
N GLY A 240 -17.83 -5.26 -12.50
CA GLY A 240 -17.54 -6.30 -11.51
C GLY A 240 -16.07 -6.74 -11.48
N GLY A 241 -15.17 -5.93 -12.04
CA GLY A 241 -13.72 -6.12 -11.92
C GLY A 241 -13.15 -5.39 -10.71
N SER A 242 -11.82 -5.43 -10.56
CA SER A 242 -11.11 -4.66 -9.54
C SER A 242 -10.53 -3.37 -10.13
N GLY A 243 -11.09 -2.23 -9.72
CA GLY A 243 -10.60 -0.90 -10.10
C GLY A 243 -9.13 -0.68 -9.70
N PRO A 244 -8.70 -1.01 -8.48
CA PRO A 244 -7.30 -0.94 -8.07
C PRO A 244 -6.34 -1.68 -9.01
N ILE A 245 -6.70 -2.90 -9.42
CA ILE A 245 -5.89 -3.70 -10.36
C ILE A 245 -5.86 -3.07 -11.74
N SER A 246 -6.99 -2.51 -12.19
CA SER A 246 -7.02 -1.83 -13.48
C SER A 246 -6.11 -0.60 -13.50
N ALA A 247 -6.10 0.19 -12.44
CA ALA A 247 -5.20 1.33 -12.28
C ALA A 247 -3.72 0.92 -12.27
N LEU A 248 -3.39 -0.14 -11.51
CA LEU A 248 -2.03 -0.72 -11.49
C LEU A 248 -1.61 -1.21 -12.88
N SER A 249 -2.45 -2.01 -13.54
CA SER A 249 -2.14 -2.61 -14.85
C SER A 249 -2.04 -1.57 -15.95
N PHE A 250 -2.87 -0.52 -15.87
CA PHE A 250 -2.80 0.64 -16.74
C PHE A 250 -1.46 1.38 -16.56
N GLY A 251 -1.09 1.68 -15.32
CA GLY A 251 0.20 2.30 -15.00
C GLY A 251 1.39 1.44 -15.44
N LEU A 252 1.34 0.12 -15.17
CA LEU A 252 2.37 -0.84 -15.57
C LEU A 252 2.56 -0.88 -17.09
N THR A 253 1.47 -0.90 -17.84
CA THR A 253 1.51 -0.90 -19.30
C THR A 253 2.13 0.38 -19.82
N LEU A 254 1.69 1.53 -19.30
CA LEU A 254 2.23 2.82 -19.67
C LEU A 254 3.70 2.98 -19.27
N GLY A 255 4.09 2.55 -18.09
CA GLY A 255 5.47 2.60 -17.60
C GLY A 255 6.46 1.77 -18.43
N ASN A 256 5.95 0.75 -19.15
CA ASN A 256 6.75 -0.20 -19.93
C ASN A 256 6.51 -0.17 -21.45
N THR A 257 5.97 0.91 -21.98
CA THR A 257 5.66 1.07 -23.42
C THR A 257 6.86 0.86 -24.34
N ARG A 258 8.09 1.20 -23.90
CA ARG A 258 9.33 0.91 -24.63
C ARG A 258 9.58 -0.58 -24.84
N LEU A 259 9.24 -1.40 -23.85
CA LEU A 259 9.40 -2.86 -23.92
C LEU A 259 8.40 -3.49 -24.88
N LEU A 260 7.18 -2.96 -24.87
CA LEU A 260 6.08 -3.44 -25.70
C LEU A 260 6.20 -3.01 -27.17
N LYS A 261 7.27 -2.26 -27.53
CA LYS A 261 7.48 -1.69 -28.88
C LYS A 261 6.23 -0.93 -29.41
N THR A 262 5.40 -0.45 -28.52
CA THR A 262 4.13 0.18 -28.88
C THR A 262 4.35 1.62 -29.36
N CYS A 263 5.44 2.28 -28.93
CA CYS A 263 5.83 3.64 -29.36
C CYS A 263 7.03 3.57 -30.28
N SER A 264 6.88 4.16 -31.49
CA SER A 264 7.89 4.14 -32.55
C SER A 264 8.99 5.21 -32.34
N ARG A 265 8.67 6.30 -31.62
CA ARG A 265 9.61 7.40 -31.35
C ARG A 265 10.30 7.25 -30.01
N SER A 266 11.61 7.36 -30.01
CA SER A 266 12.48 7.28 -28.81
C SER A 266 12.13 8.33 -27.72
N GLU A 267 11.53 9.47 -28.12
CA GLU A 267 11.12 10.56 -27.25
C GLU A 267 9.69 10.43 -26.72
N ALA A 268 8.85 9.56 -27.31
CA ALA A 268 7.47 9.33 -26.93
C ALA A 268 7.30 8.32 -25.78
N SER A 269 8.40 7.88 -25.15
CA SER A 269 8.28 7.22 -23.83
C SER A 269 7.58 8.20 -22.89
N ILE A 270 6.66 7.68 -22.06
CA ILE A 270 5.99 8.46 -21.00
C ILE A 270 7.03 9.37 -20.39
N GLY A 271 6.90 10.67 -20.66
CA GLY A 271 7.90 11.67 -20.33
C GLY A 271 8.17 11.66 -18.81
N VAL A 272 9.33 12.12 -18.45
CA VAL A 272 9.68 12.42 -17.05
C VAL A 272 8.56 13.23 -16.40
N ASP A 273 7.85 14.05 -17.17
CA ASP A 273 6.77 14.93 -16.75
C ASP A 273 5.56 14.16 -16.18
N VAL A 274 5.03 13.14 -16.88
CA VAL A 274 3.89 12.32 -16.39
C VAL A 274 4.24 11.63 -15.06
N ARG A 275 5.44 11.07 -14.96
CA ARG A 275 5.88 10.40 -13.70
C ARG A 275 6.05 11.41 -12.57
N THR A 276 6.62 12.58 -12.87
CA THR A 276 6.83 13.63 -11.87
C THR A 276 5.50 14.18 -11.38
N PHE A 277 4.59 14.50 -12.30
CA PHE A 277 3.24 14.95 -11.97
C PHE A 277 2.50 13.92 -11.12
N GLN A 278 2.51 12.65 -11.54
CA GLN A 278 1.84 11.57 -10.82
C GLN A 278 2.41 11.38 -9.41
N SER A 279 3.72 11.45 -9.25
CA SER A 279 4.37 11.38 -7.94
C SER A 279 3.98 12.55 -7.02
N GLN A 280 3.76 13.76 -7.56
CA GLN A 280 3.26 14.91 -6.79
C GLN A 280 1.82 14.68 -6.31
N ILE A 281 0.95 14.16 -7.17
CA ILE A 281 -0.43 13.82 -6.80
C ILE A 281 -0.44 12.69 -5.76
N SER A 282 0.37 11.66 -5.95
CA SER A 282 0.53 10.58 -4.98
C SER A 282 1.01 11.09 -3.62
N PHE A 283 1.94 12.06 -3.59
CA PHE A 283 2.37 12.70 -2.36
C PHE A 283 1.22 13.42 -1.65
N LEU A 284 0.42 14.22 -2.38
CA LEU A 284 -0.71 14.94 -1.80
C LEU A 284 -1.74 13.97 -1.20
N VAL A 285 -2.15 12.97 -1.97
CA VAL A 285 -3.17 12.02 -1.54
C VAL A 285 -2.69 11.19 -0.35
N ARG A 286 -1.44 10.75 -0.36
CA ARG A 286 -0.80 10.06 0.77
C ARG A 286 -0.78 10.92 2.02
N THR A 287 -0.42 12.21 1.89
CA THR A 287 -0.38 13.16 3.00
C THR A 287 -1.76 13.31 3.64
N PHE A 288 -2.79 13.56 2.84
CA PHE A 288 -4.16 13.68 3.35
C PHE A 288 -4.68 12.38 3.95
N LEU A 289 -4.39 11.23 3.36
CA LEU A 289 -4.80 9.94 3.91
C LEU A 289 -4.18 9.71 5.29
N PHE A 290 -2.87 9.90 5.46
CA PHE A 290 -2.22 9.64 6.74
C PHE A 290 -2.62 10.64 7.83
N VAL A 291 -2.82 11.91 7.48
CA VAL A 291 -3.37 12.89 8.42
C VAL A 291 -4.81 12.49 8.80
N SER A 292 -5.64 12.10 7.85
CA SER A 292 -7.01 11.65 8.12
C SER A 292 -7.05 10.40 9.01
N ILE A 293 -6.13 9.45 8.79
CA ILE A 293 -5.94 8.29 9.67
C ILE A 293 -5.65 8.76 11.10
N GLY A 294 -4.72 9.70 11.26
CA GLY A 294 -4.39 10.28 12.56
C GLY A 294 -5.59 10.95 13.23
N VAL A 295 -6.38 11.74 12.49
CA VAL A 295 -7.58 12.41 13.01
C VAL A 295 -8.62 11.41 13.52
N VAL A 296 -8.83 10.31 12.79
CA VAL A 296 -9.84 9.29 13.13
C VAL A 296 -9.32 8.30 14.17
N SER A 297 -8.00 8.26 14.38
CA SER A 297 -7.39 7.33 15.35
C SER A 297 -7.66 7.79 16.77
N VAL A 298 -8.39 6.98 17.50
CA VAL A 298 -8.65 7.18 18.92
C VAL A 298 -7.86 6.12 19.67
N PHE A 299 -6.84 6.53 20.42
CA PHE A 299 -6.06 5.64 21.29
C PHE A 299 -6.60 5.67 22.73
N ASP A 300 -7.92 5.59 22.90
CA ASP A 300 -8.57 5.65 24.21
C ASP A 300 -8.28 4.42 25.06
N ASP A 301 -7.90 3.30 24.42
CA ASP A 301 -7.62 2.05 25.13
C ASP A 301 -6.17 1.62 24.94
N ILE A 302 -5.42 1.67 26.04
CA ILE A 302 -4.03 1.19 26.09
C ILE A 302 -3.91 -0.29 25.69
N VAL A 303 -4.99 -1.06 25.87
CA VAL A 303 -5.03 -2.48 25.50
C VAL A 303 -4.86 -2.65 24.00
N ILE A 304 -5.51 -1.81 23.18
CA ILE A 304 -5.36 -1.82 21.71
C ILE A 304 -3.91 -1.56 21.30
N VAL A 305 -3.24 -0.63 21.97
CA VAL A 305 -1.84 -0.30 21.70
C VAL A 305 -0.92 -1.49 22.05
N VAL A 306 -1.15 -2.14 23.19
CA VAL A 306 -0.39 -3.32 23.60
C VAL A 306 -0.62 -4.50 22.67
N ILE A 307 -1.86 -4.73 22.24
CA ILE A 307 -2.20 -5.79 21.27
C ILE A 307 -1.53 -5.48 19.92
N GLY A 308 -1.57 -4.23 19.45
CA GLY A 308 -0.89 -3.80 18.23
C GLY A 308 0.62 -4.06 18.27
N LEU A 309 1.26 -3.81 19.41
CA LEU A 309 2.67 -4.14 19.62
C LEU A 309 2.91 -5.67 19.58
N ALA A 310 2.07 -6.46 20.24
CA ALA A 310 2.16 -7.92 20.24
C ALA A 310 2.05 -8.50 18.81
N ILE A 311 1.05 -8.03 18.04
CA ILE A 311 0.90 -8.41 16.63
C ILE A 311 2.11 -7.99 15.81
N SER A 312 2.67 -6.80 16.04
CA SER A 312 3.88 -6.33 15.33
C SER A 312 5.09 -7.23 15.58
N ILE A 313 5.24 -7.77 16.79
CA ILE A 313 6.27 -8.75 17.10
C ILE A 313 6.02 -10.08 16.37
N ILE A 314 4.78 -10.55 16.33
CA ILE A 314 4.40 -11.74 15.55
C ILE A 314 4.75 -11.55 14.08
N LEU A 315 4.48 -10.38 13.51
CA LEU A 315 4.80 -10.04 12.12
C LEU A 315 6.31 -10.07 11.82
N ILE A 316 7.17 -9.66 12.76
CA ILE A 316 8.64 -9.82 12.61
C ILE A 316 9.03 -11.30 12.61
N ILE A 317 8.46 -12.11 13.48
CA ILE A 317 8.75 -13.54 13.56
C ILE A 317 8.32 -14.24 12.27
N THR A 318 7.11 -14.00 11.80
CA THR A 318 6.61 -14.57 10.53
C THR A 318 7.45 -14.10 9.33
N ARG A 319 7.86 -12.83 9.32
CA ARG A 319 8.76 -12.27 8.33
C ARG A 319 10.12 -12.97 8.34
N TYR A 320 10.71 -13.17 9.50
CA TYR A 320 11.97 -13.91 9.62
C TYR A 320 11.87 -15.32 9.04
N LEU A 321 10.78 -16.04 9.33
CA LEU A 321 10.54 -17.38 8.77
C LEU A 321 10.40 -17.33 7.24
N ALA A 322 9.60 -16.40 6.71
CA ALA A 322 9.44 -16.21 5.26
C ALA A 322 10.78 -15.91 4.57
N VAL A 323 11.59 -15.04 5.15
CA VAL A 323 12.94 -14.69 4.64
C VAL A 323 13.85 -15.92 4.65
N ARG A 324 13.88 -16.69 5.75
CA ARG A 324 14.69 -17.91 5.84
C ARG A 324 14.34 -18.93 4.78
N VAL A 325 13.05 -19.16 4.54
CA VAL A 325 12.58 -20.11 3.53
C VAL A 325 12.90 -19.59 2.12
N SER A 326 12.61 -18.32 1.83
CA SER A 326 12.85 -17.72 0.50
C SER A 326 14.35 -17.68 0.13
N LEU A 327 15.24 -17.61 1.13
CA LEU A 327 16.69 -17.56 0.95
C LEU A 327 17.39 -18.93 1.06
N PHE A 328 16.67 -20.03 1.19
CA PHE A 328 17.27 -21.35 1.44
C PHE A 328 18.38 -21.71 0.42
N LYS A 329 18.15 -21.43 -0.89
CA LYS A 329 19.12 -21.65 -1.97
C LYS A 329 19.73 -20.34 -2.52
N ALA A 330 19.75 -19.27 -1.71
CA ALA A 330 20.27 -17.99 -2.16
C ALA A 330 21.80 -17.90 -2.06
N PRO A 331 22.47 -17.08 -2.88
CA PRO A 331 23.89 -16.77 -2.74
C PRO A 331 24.21 -16.20 -1.35
N LEU A 332 25.44 -16.43 -0.88
CA LEU A 332 25.89 -15.99 0.44
C LEU A 332 25.69 -14.49 0.68
N ILE A 333 25.97 -13.65 -0.33
CA ILE A 333 25.80 -12.19 -0.28
C ILE A 333 24.36 -11.81 0.10
N VAL A 334 23.34 -12.53 -0.40
CA VAL A 334 21.94 -12.28 -0.08
C VAL A 334 21.61 -12.79 1.32
N LYS A 335 22.17 -13.95 1.72
CA LYS A 335 21.98 -14.51 3.07
C LYS A 335 22.56 -13.61 4.16
N LEU A 336 23.68 -12.91 3.89
CA LEU A 336 24.28 -11.96 4.83
C LEU A 336 23.36 -10.77 5.14
N LYS A 337 22.40 -10.46 4.28
CA LYS A 337 21.42 -9.38 4.47
C LYS A 337 20.07 -9.85 5.07
N THR A 338 20.02 -11.07 5.66
CA THR A 338 18.81 -11.61 6.28
C THR A 338 18.21 -10.66 7.33
N ARG A 339 19.06 -9.96 8.08
CA ARG A 339 18.62 -9.02 9.12
C ARG A 339 17.79 -7.88 8.55
N ILE A 340 18.29 -7.15 7.55
CA ILE A 340 17.54 -6.05 6.95
C ILE A 340 16.25 -6.56 6.27
N LEU A 341 16.30 -7.70 5.58
CA LEU A 341 15.12 -8.32 4.97
C LEU A 341 14.04 -8.65 6.01
N THR A 342 14.45 -9.06 7.22
CA THR A 342 13.53 -9.36 8.33
C THR A 342 12.90 -8.09 8.91
N PHE A 343 13.67 -7.02 9.06
CA PHE A 343 13.14 -5.77 9.61
C PHE A 343 12.31 -4.95 8.62
N MET A 344 12.31 -5.27 7.32
CA MET A 344 11.40 -4.64 6.35
C MET A 344 9.98 -5.18 6.53
N VAL A 345 9.32 -4.77 7.62
CA VAL A 345 7.96 -5.17 8.03
C VAL A 345 6.97 -3.99 8.04
N GLY A 346 7.40 -2.81 7.60
CA GLY A 346 6.56 -1.61 7.64
C GLY A 346 5.23 -1.83 6.91
N ARG A 347 4.13 -1.65 7.61
CA ARG A 347 2.77 -1.63 7.04
C ARG A 347 2.42 -0.21 6.62
N GLY A 348 1.41 -0.04 5.76
CA GLY A 348 1.15 1.30 5.27
C GLY A 348 -0.21 1.51 4.64
N LEU A 349 -0.20 2.11 3.45
CA LEU A 349 -1.37 2.62 2.77
C LEU A 349 -2.42 1.56 2.44
N ALA A 350 -2.00 0.41 1.92
CA ALA A 350 -2.93 -0.67 1.59
C ALA A 350 -3.68 -1.14 2.84
N ALA A 351 -2.94 -1.41 3.93
CA ALA A 351 -3.52 -1.80 5.20
C ALA A 351 -4.50 -0.76 5.74
N ALA A 352 -4.09 0.51 5.81
CA ALA A 352 -4.93 1.59 6.31
C ALA A 352 -6.20 1.78 5.48
N SER A 353 -6.08 1.70 4.17
CA SER A 353 -7.22 1.88 3.26
C SER A 353 -8.23 0.75 3.38
N ILE A 354 -7.78 -0.51 3.42
CA ILE A 354 -8.69 -1.66 3.57
C ILE A 354 -9.34 -1.67 4.95
N ALA A 355 -8.61 -1.32 6.03
CA ALA A 355 -9.19 -1.18 7.37
C ALA A 355 -10.28 -0.09 7.42
N SER A 356 -10.04 1.05 6.75
CA SER A 356 -11.03 2.11 6.62
C SER A 356 -12.28 1.66 5.86
N LEU A 357 -12.10 0.92 4.75
CA LEU A 357 -13.21 0.35 3.99
C LEU A 357 -13.99 -0.69 4.78
N ALA A 358 -13.32 -1.56 5.56
CA ALA A 358 -13.98 -2.50 6.46
C ALA A 358 -14.87 -1.78 7.47
N SER A 359 -14.42 -0.65 8.02
CA SER A 359 -15.23 0.19 8.91
C SER A 359 -16.43 0.82 8.19
N TYR A 360 -16.26 1.31 6.96
CA TYR A 360 -17.34 1.87 6.16
C TYR A 360 -18.43 0.83 5.85
N TYR A 361 -18.03 -0.40 5.49
CA TYR A 361 -18.96 -1.51 5.23
C TYR A 361 -19.48 -2.18 6.50
N ARG A 362 -19.13 -1.68 7.68
CA ARG A 362 -19.60 -2.16 9.00
C ARG A 362 -19.34 -3.65 9.22
N ILE A 363 -18.17 -4.13 8.82
CA ILE A 363 -17.73 -5.50 9.12
C ILE A 363 -17.65 -5.67 10.65
N PRO A 364 -18.00 -6.84 11.22
CA PRO A 364 -17.86 -7.07 12.66
C PRO A 364 -16.46 -6.70 13.16
N HIS A 365 -16.35 -6.13 14.35
CA HIS A 365 -15.11 -5.64 14.96
C HIS A 365 -14.32 -4.58 14.15
N SER A 366 -14.92 -3.97 13.10
CA SER A 366 -14.19 -3.06 12.22
C SER A 366 -13.65 -1.81 12.89
N GLY A 367 -14.29 -1.31 13.95
CA GLY A 367 -13.80 -0.19 14.74
C GLY A 367 -12.48 -0.51 15.47
N GLU A 368 -12.45 -1.65 16.18
CA GLU A 368 -11.23 -2.15 16.83
C GLU A 368 -10.17 -2.54 15.80
N MET A 369 -10.58 -3.20 14.71
CA MET A 369 -9.72 -3.57 13.58
C MET A 369 -8.98 -2.35 12.99
N TYR A 370 -9.70 -1.23 12.82
CA TYR A 370 -9.11 0.02 12.34
C TYR A 370 -8.04 0.55 13.32
N SER A 371 -8.39 0.66 14.61
CA SER A 371 -7.48 1.16 15.64
C SER A 371 -6.25 0.25 15.82
N LEU A 372 -6.44 -1.08 15.78
CA LEU A 372 -5.36 -2.06 15.77
C LEU A 372 -4.45 -1.90 14.55
N THR A 373 -5.05 -1.74 13.36
CA THR A 373 -4.28 -1.55 12.13
C THR A 373 -3.39 -0.31 12.19
N VAL A 374 -3.92 0.82 12.69
CA VAL A 374 -3.12 2.04 12.85
C VAL A 374 -1.98 1.84 13.85
N SER A 375 -2.25 1.18 14.98
CA SER A 375 -1.24 0.86 15.98
C SER A 375 -0.13 -0.03 15.39
N ILE A 376 -0.51 -1.07 14.64
CA ILE A 376 0.43 -1.98 13.96
C ILE A 376 1.25 -1.25 12.91
N ILE A 377 0.64 -0.35 12.12
CA ILE A 377 1.35 0.48 11.14
C ILE A 377 2.45 1.29 11.85
N LEU A 378 2.12 2.00 12.91
CA LEU A 378 3.08 2.82 13.64
C LEU A 378 4.25 1.98 14.18
N PHE A 379 3.98 0.87 14.86
CA PHE A 379 5.03 0.02 15.41
C PHE A 379 5.89 -0.63 14.31
N THR A 380 5.30 -1.15 13.25
CA THR A 380 6.05 -1.82 12.18
C THR A 380 6.89 -0.84 11.38
N VAL A 381 6.46 0.40 11.21
CA VAL A 381 7.23 1.46 10.55
C VAL A 381 8.42 1.88 11.43
N ILE A 382 8.22 2.03 12.74
CA ILE A 382 9.32 2.29 13.69
C ILE A 382 10.34 1.15 13.65
N LEU A 383 9.89 -0.11 13.69
CA LEU A 383 10.76 -1.28 13.63
C LEU A 383 11.54 -1.37 12.32
N SER A 384 10.92 -1.03 11.20
CA SER A 384 11.61 -0.98 9.89
C SER A 384 12.67 0.12 9.86
N SER A 385 12.40 1.27 10.46
CA SER A 385 13.36 2.37 10.56
C SER A 385 14.56 2.02 11.44
N ILE A 386 14.31 1.35 12.57
CA ILE A 386 15.37 0.84 13.46
C ILE A 386 16.23 -0.19 12.70
N GLY A 387 15.61 -1.12 11.97
CA GLY A 387 16.31 -2.10 11.16
C GLY A 387 17.22 -1.47 10.10
N ALA A 388 16.74 -0.43 9.42
CA ALA A 388 17.51 0.33 8.45
C ALA A 388 18.71 1.07 9.09
N MET A 389 18.48 1.67 10.27
CA MET A 389 19.53 2.37 11.03
C MET A 389 20.63 1.41 11.48
N ILE A 390 20.27 0.25 12.02
CA ILE A 390 21.23 -0.78 12.42
C ILE A 390 22.04 -1.29 11.22
N GLU A 391 21.41 -1.47 10.06
CA GLU A 391 22.11 -1.89 8.83
C GLU A 391 23.13 -0.84 8.40
N LYS A 392 22.75 0.45 8.45
CA LYS A 392 23.65 1.56 8.11
C LYS A 392 24.86 1.67 9.06
N LEU A 393 24.67 1.36 10.36
CA LEU A 393 25.76 1.40 11.34
C LEU A 393 26.70 0.19 11.26
N SER A 394 26.23 -0.93 10.70
CA SER A 394 27.02 -2.17 10.59
C SER A 394 27.76 -2.32 9.26
N SER A 395 27.65 -1.36 8.38
CA SER A 395 28.31 -1.27 7.07
C SER A 395 29.41 -0.23 7.08
#